data_354b11f983914a7631f533777dfb8854
#
_entry.id   354b11f983914a7631f533777dfb8854
#
_cell.length_a   1.000
_cell.length_b   1.000
_cell.length_c   1.000
_cell.angle_alpha   90.00
_cell.angle_beta   90.00
_cell.angle_gamma   90.00
#
_symmetry.space_group_name_H-M   'P 1'
#
loop_
_entity.id
_entity.type
_entity.pdbx_description
1 polymer ?
#
loop_
_entity_poly.entity_id
_entity_poly.type
_entity_poly.pdbx_seq_one_letter_code
_entity_poly.pdbx_strand_id
1 'polypeptide(L)'
;MSDDEALAFDGFGVLYSAPHAEALRDVCFRVERGEMVAVLGPSGAVKTTLLKCANRLVPTLKPAEVRGVLRVLGRRGEELHVRDLAALVGFVFQDFEAQLFSTSVEEEILFGLEQLGVDPGAMRSRITAALAAVGLAGFERREPTTLSGGEKQRLAIAAVLALEPELWLLDEPSTDLDPAGRRELFLLLGRLRGGGKTLVVVEHDVEAMAAADRWVVMEEGRIALEGLPGELLARADELATLGVRPPDLAIVCRRLGLPVWPPDVESVAERVRASGVPAGRRALASASRASGPVILEARGVRFRYQDQAGEALAGVDFTLCEGEFVALIGANGSGKSTLARLVGGLLEGASGSIAWRGRPLAALGAAERAATVGYVFQNPDDQIFAATVEDEIAFGPRQVGCAPEEVLSRVRAVVEAVGLESLERRDPFLLGKGERQKVAVASILALRPAVLILDEPTTGLDFREQRALMDVLERLHRAGQTVVIITHVPWVVGSYAERAVLLQEGRILYDGSVGDLFADEALCRRADFLPPEISRLGNRLGVPAVDVESFFRALA
;
A
#
# COMPACT_ATOMS: atom_id res chain seq x y z
N MET A 1 -1.62 -40.14 -6.76
CA MET A 1 -2.11 -38.80 -7.15
C MET A 1 -3.34 -38.58 -6.28
N SER A 2 -3.30 -37.64 -5.36
CA SER A 2 -4.46 -37.37 -4.49
C SER A 2 -5.48 -36.55 -5.28
N ASP A 3 -6.75 -36.93 -5.24
CA ASP A 3 -7.90 -36.16 -5.75
C ASP A 3 -8.07 -34.81 -5.02
N ASP A 4 -7.17 -34.51 -4.08
CA ASP A 4 -7.21 -33.36 -3.16
C ASP A 4 -6.45 -32.12 -3.66
N GLU A 5 -5.67 -32.23 -4.76
CA GLU A 5 -4.90 -31.08 -5.28
C GLU A 5 -5.80 -30.13 -6.10
N ALA A 6 -5.88 -28.84 -5.69
CA ALA A 6 -6.55 -27.81 -6.48
C ALA A 6 -5.62 -27.12 -7.49
N LEU A 7 -4.33 -26.94 -7.11
CA LEU A 7 -3.32 -26.31 -7.98
C LEU A 7 -1.96 -26.97 -7.72
N ALA A 8 -1.24 -27.32 -8.79
CA ALA A 8 0.12 -27.84 -8.67
C ALA A 8 1.02 -27.34 -9.81
N PHE A 9 2.23 -26.91 -9.42
CA PHE A 9 3.35 -26.63 -10.30
C PHE A 9 4.47 -27.60 -9.96
N ASP A 10 4.97 -28.34 -10.94
CA ASP A 10 6.06 -29.30 -10.77
C ASP A 10 7.23 -28.92 -11.69
N GLY A 11 8.33 -28.46 -11.11
CA GLY A 11 9.52 -27.99 -11.83
C GLY A 11 9.20 -26.90 -12.85
N PHE A 12 8.30 -25.99 -12.49
CA PHE A 12 7.70 -25.05 -13.43
C PHE A 12 8.58 -23.83 -13.65
N GLY A 13 8.82 -23.50 -14.92
CA GLY A 13 9.60 -22.34 -15.32
C GLY A 13 8.92 -21.54 -16.43
N VAL A 14 9.15 -20.24 -16.45
CA VAL A 14 8.60 -19.30 -17.43
C VAL A 14 9.67 -18.36 -17.93
N LEU A 15 9.85 -18.33 -19.26
CA LEU A 15 10.73 -17.40 -19.95
C LEU A 15 9.90 -16.53 -20.89
N TYR A 16 9.77 -15.24 -20.59
CA TYR A 16 9.06 -14.29 -21.46
C TYR A 16 9.85 -14.02 -22.75
N SER A 17 9.13 -13.94 -23.87
CA SER A 17 9.74 -13.71 -25.19
C SER A 17 10.23 -12.26 -25.36
N ALA A 18 9.54 -11.28 -24.73
CA ALA A 18 9.90 -9.87 -24.77
C ALA A 18 9.45 -9.14 -23.48
N PRO A 19 10.36 -8.52 -22.71
CA PRO A 19 11.82 -8.70 -22.81
C PRO A 19 12.20 -10.15 -22.53
N HIS A 20 13.31 -10.63 -23.07
CA HIS A 20 13.79 -12.00 -22.85
C HIS A 20 14.25 -12.14 -21.38
N ALA A 21 13.33 -12.51 -20.50
CA ALA A 21 13.54 -12.57 -19.06
C ALA A 21 12.92 -13.83 -18.46
N GLU A 22 13.73 -14.58 -17.71
CA GLU A 22 13.27 -15.76 -16.96
C GLU A 22 12.52 -15.28 -15.71
N ALA A 23 11.20 -15.48 -15.72
CA ALA A 23 10.32 -15.04 -14.67
C ALA A 23 10.16 -16.08 -13.56
N LEU A 24 9.86 -17.32 -13.89
CA LEU A 24 9.74 -18.40 -12.91
C LEU A 24 10.85 -19.44 -13.17
N ARG A 25 11.43 -19.96 -12.08
CA ARG A 25 12.62 -20.83 -12.12
C ARG A 25 12.40 -22.03 -11.22
N ASP A 26 12.09 -23.19 -11.84
CA ASP A 26 11.98 -24.47 -11.14
C ASP A 26 11.03 -24.41 -9.92
N VAL A 27 9.84 -23.84 -10.13
CA VAL A 27 8.84 -23.69 -9.07
C VAL A 27 8.13 -25.02 -8.83
N CYS A 28 8.22 -25.53 -7.59
CA CYS A 28 7.44 -26.65 -7.10
C CYS A 28 6.48 -26.10 -6.04
N PHE A 29 5.18 -26.02 -6.37
CA PHE A 29 4.17 -25.41 -5.51
C PHE A 29 2.86 -26.17 -5.64
N ARG A 30 2.22 -26.48 -4.53
CA ARG A 30 0.96 -27.22 -4.50
C ARG A 30 -0.03 -26.54 -3.56
N VAL A 31 -1.31 -26.61 -3.88
CA VAL A 31 -2.41 -26.10 -3.06
C VAL A 31 -3.47 -27.18 -2.97
N GLU A 32 -3.85 -27.52 -1.76
CA GLU A 32 -4.92 -28.51 -1.50
C GLU A 32 -6.30 -27.86 -1.64
N ARG A 33 -7.33 -28.68 -1.91
CA ARG A 33 -8.73 -28.19 -1.96
C ARG A 33 -9.16 -27.66 -0.59
N GLY A 34 -9.77 -26.46 -0.61
CA GLY A 34 -10.20 -25.76 0.61
C GLY A 34 -9.06 -25.07 1.38
N GLU A 35 -7.81 -25.18 0.91
CA GLU A 35 -6.67 -24.48 1.51
C GLU A 35 -6.65 -23.00 1.13
N MET A 36 -6.25 -22.14 2.06
CA MET A 36 -5.90 -20.74 1.80
C MET A 36 -4.39 -20.56 1.91
N VAL A 37 -3.73 -20.31 0.79
CA VAL A 37 -2.29 -20.07 0.71
C VAL A 37 -2.01 -18.60 0.47
N ALA A 38 -1.18 -17.98 1.31
CA ALA A 38 -0.65 -16.66 1.08
C ALA A 38 0.69 -16.74 0.33
N VAL A 39 0.79 -16.02 -0.78
CA VAL A 39 2.03 -15.87 -1.57
C VAL A 39 2.61 -14.50 -1.29
N LEU A 40 3.71 -14.47 -0.55
CA LEU A 40 4.41 -13.30 -0.07
C LEU A 40 5.72 -13.09 -0.85
N GLY A 41 6.35 -11.93 -0.68
CA GLY A 41 7.66 -11.64 -1.27
C GLY A 41 7.74 -10.22 -1.83
N PRO A 42 8.94 -9.76 -2.21
CA PRO A 42 9.18 -8.42 -2.70
C PRO A 42 8.51 -8.14 -4.04
N SER A 43 8.47 -6.88 -4.42
CA SER A 43 8.12 -6.45 -5.77
C SER A 43 9.11 -7.08 -6.76
N GLY A 44 8.63 -7.48 -7.93
CA GLY A 44 9.48 -8.19 -8.89
C GLY A 44 9.77 -9.66 -8.57
N ALA A 45 9.31 -10.22 -7.44
CA ALA A 45 9.40 -11.66 -7.15
C ALA A 45 8.53 -12.54 -8.08
N VAL A 46 7.81 -11.91 -9.01
CA VAL A 46 7.01 -12.54 -10.09
C VAL A 46 5.79 -13.32 -9.58
N LYS A 47 5.26 -12.93 -8.41
CA LYS A 47 4.05 -13.50 -7.80
C LYS A 47 2.84 -13.47 -8.74
N THR A 48 2.58 -12.32 -9.36
CA THR A 48 1.55 -12.12 -10.39
C THR A 48 1.72 -13.08 -11.57
N THR A 49 2.96 -13.38 -12.00
CA THR A 49 3.22 -14.33 -13.08
C THR A 49 2.79 -15.75 -12.69
N LEU A 50 3.05 -16.16 -11.43
CA LEU A 50 2.59 -17.45 -10.92
C LEU A 50 1.07 -17.59 -11.03
N LEU A 51 0.32 -16.56 -10.57
CA LEU A 51 -1.15 -16.55 -10.69
C LEU A 51 -1.63 -16.55 -12.15
N LYS A 52 -0.99 -15.73 -13.02
CA LYS A 52 -1.33 -15.69 -14.46
C LYS A 52 -1.05 -17.01 -15.16
N CYS A 53 -0.07 -17.79 -14.71
CA CYS A 53 0.15 -19.14 -15.21
C CYS A 53 -0.95 -20.10 -14.74
N ALA A 54 -1.36 -20.03 -13.46
CA ALA A 54 -2.43 -20.84 -12.91
C ALA A 54 -3.76 -20.66 -13.67
N ASN A 55 -4.04 -19.43 -14.13
CA ASN A 55 -5.21 -19.12 -14.97
C ASN A 55 -4.93 -19.19 -16.48
N ARG A 56 -3.77 -19.71 -16.90
CA ARG A 56 -3.39 -19.85 -18.32
C ARG A 56 -3.34 -18.56 -19.14
N LEU A 57 -3.40 -17.40 -18.51
CA LEU A 57 -3.16 -16.10 -19.17
C LEU A 57 -1.73 -16.00 -19.72
N VAL A 58 -0.77 -16.65 -19.03
CA VAL A 58 0.57 -16.95 -19.54
C VAL A 58 0.60 -18.47 -19.84
N PRO A 59 0.96 -18.91 -21.03
CA PRO A 59 1.49 -18.16 -22.18
C PRO A 59 0.42 -17.69 -23.20
N THR A 60 -0.88 -17.83 -22.92
CA THR A 60 -1.94 -17.65 -23.93
C THR A 60 -2.04 -16.20 -24.43
N LEU A 61 -2.14 -15.22 -23.53
CA LEU A 61 -2.24 -13.79 -23.87
C LEU A 61 -0.88 -13.10 -23.85
N LYS A 62 0.06 -13.54 -23.00
CA LYS A 62 1.42 -13.02 -22.95
C LYS A 62 2.39 -14.13 -23.36
N PRO A 63 3.00 -14.04 -24.56
CA PRO A 63 3.86 -15.08 -25.09
C PRO A 63 5.06 -15.38 -24.17
N ALA A 64 5.23 -16.65 -23.83
CA ALA A 64 6.31 -17.14 -22.99
C ALA A 64 6.61 -18.62 -23.32
N GLU A 65 7.87 -19.01 -23.17
CA GLU A 65 8.25 -20.43 -23.13
C GLU A 65 7.98 -20.95 -21.71
N VAL A 66 7.24 -22.04 -21.60
CA VAL A 66 6.86 -22.66 -20.34
C VAL A 66 7.49 -24.04 -20.25
N ARG A 67 8.07 -24.37 -19.09
CA ARG A 67 8.67 -25.67 -18.78
C ARG A 67 8.03 -26.27 -17.53
N GLY A 68 8.17 -27.57 -17.34
CA GLY A 68 7.57 -28.28 -16.22
C GLY A 68 6.08 -28.56 -16.42
N VAL A 69 5.38 -28.88 -15.35
CA VAL A 69 3.97 -29.29 -15.40
C VAL A 69 3.11 -28.40 -14.52
N LEU A 70 2.01 -27.91 -15.08
CA LEU A 70 0.93 -27.24 -14.34
C LEU A 70 -0.28 -28.17 -14.28
N ARG A 71 -0.90 -28.29 -13.11
CA ARG A 71 -2.23 -28.91 -12.94
C ARG A 71 -3.17 -27.95 -12.23
N VAL A 72 -4.38 -27.86 -12.73
CA VAL A 72 -5.45 -27.04 -12.15
C VAL A 72 -6.68 -27.93 -11.98
N LEU A 73 -7.16 -28.07 -10.76
CA LEU A 73 -8.30 -28.93 -10.38
C LEU A 73 -8.18 -30.36 -10.95
N GLY A 74 -6.98 -30.93 -10.84
CA GLY A 74 -6.66 -32.29 -11.30
C GLY A 74 -6.38 -32.42 -12.80
N ARG A 75 -6.60 -31.40 -13.62
CA ARG A 75 -6.40 -31.41 -15.09
C ARG A 75 -5.06 -30.80 -15.47
N ARG A 76 -4.39 -31.31 -16.49
CA ARG A 76 -3.14 -30.76 -17.00
C ARG A 76 -3.39 -29.41 -17.67
N GLY A 77 -2.55 -28.43 -17.33
CA GLY A 77 -2.67 -27.06 -17.84
C GLY A 77 -2.62 -26.98 -19.38
N GLU A 78 -1.85 -27.84 -20.02
CA GLU A 78 -1.73 -27.93 -21.50
C GLU A 78 -3.06 -28.26 -22.18
N GLU A 79 -3.96 -28.98 -21.49
CA GLU A 79 -5.27 -29.43 -21.98
C GLU A 79 -6.38 -28.39 -21.73
N LEU A 80 -6.07 -27.31 -20.99
CA LEU A 80 -7.02 -26.29 -20.56
C LEU A 80 -6.90 -25.03 -21.40
N HIS A 81 -8.02 -24.50 -21.87
CA HIS A 81 -8.11 -23.16 -22.42
C HIS A 81 -8.57 -22.17 -21.34
N VAL A 82 -8.26 -20.90 -21.52
CA VAL A 82 -8.69 -19.82 -20.60
C VAL A 82 -10.20 -19.84 -20.38
N ARG A 83 -10.99 -20.07 -21.43
CA ARG A 83 -12.46 -20.17 -21.35
C ARG A 83 -12.95 -21.33 -20.46
N ASP A 84 -12.21 -22.45 -20.45
CA ASP A 84 -12.59 -23.63 -19.65
C ASP A 84 -12.32 -23.39 -18.16
N LEU A 85 -11.33 -22.53 -17.86
CA LEU A 85 -11.00 -22.11 -16.51
C LEU A 85 -11.92 -21.01 -15.97
N ALA A 86 -12.53 -20.20 -16.84
CA ALA A 86 -13.33 -19.05 -16.41
C ALA A 86 -14.50 -19.41 -15.47
N ALA A 87 -15.04 -20.63 -15.57
CA ALA A 87 -16.09 -21.14 -14.66
C ALA A 87 -15.54 -21.74 -13.36
N LEU A 88 -14.27 -22.11 -13.32
CA LEU A 88 -13.64 -22.89 -12.25
C LEU A 88 -12.68 -22.06 -11.41
N VAL A 89 -12.02 -21.08 -12.05
CA VAL A 89 -10.96 -20.26 -11.47
C VAL A 89 -11.35 -18.79 -11.55
N GLY A 90 -11.62 -18.20 -10.41
CA GLY A 90 -11.85 -16.77 -10.27
C GLY A 90 -10.52 -16.03 -10.15
N PHE A 91 -10.31 -14.99 -10.95
CA PHE A 91 -9.11 -14.14 -10.88
C PHE A 91 -9.49 -12.70 -10.57
N VAL A 92 -8.91 -12.15 -9.49
CA VAL A 92 -8.99 -10.73 -9.17
C VAL A 92 -7.63 -10.12 -9.47
N PHE A 93 -7.57 -9.19 -10.42
CA PHE A 93 -6.33 -8.55 -10.83
C PHE A 93 -5.89 -7.46 -9.87
N GLN A 94 -4.58 -7.19 -9.78
CA GLN A 94 -4.00 -6.07 -9.06
C GLN A 94 -4.53 -4.73 -9.61
N ASP A 95 -4.58 -4.59 -10.95
CA ASP A 95 -5.23 -3.47 -11.63
C ASP A 95 -6.70 -3.84 -11.90
N PHE A 96 -7.54 -3.64 -10.91
CA PHE A 96 -8.98 -3.91 -11.00
C PHE A 96 -9.71 -2.93 -11.93
N GLU A 97 -9.17 -1.72 -12.16
CA GLU A 97 -9.77 -0.75 -13.09
C GLU A 97 -9.73 -1.28 -14.52
N ALA A 98 -8.65 -1.95 -14.91
CA ALA A 98 -8.54 -2.61 -16.21
C ALA A 98 -9.48 -3.82 -16.36
N GLN A 99 -10.06 -4.32 -15.26
CA GLN A 99 -11.02 -5.40 -15.25
C GLN A 99 -12.46 -4.92 -15.46
N LEU A 100 -12.76 -3.66 -15.12
CA LEU A 100 -14.12 -3.08 -15.18
C LEU A 100 -14.33 -2.33 -16.49
N PHE A 101 -15.37 -2.69 -17.24
CA PHE A 101 -15.63 -2.12 -18.58
C PHE A 101 -17.11 -1.85 -18.89
N SER A 102 -18.04 -2.31 -18.05
CA SER A 102 -19.48 -2.17 -18.28
C SER A 102 -20.00 -0.78 -17.91
N THR A 103 -21.23 -0.48 -18.34
CA THR A 103 -21.86 0.84 -18.11
C THR A 103 -22.58 0.93 -16.76
N SER A 104 -22.86 -0.20 -16.11
CA SER A 104 -23.42 -0.26 -14.77
C SER A 104 -22.82 -1.36 -13.92
N VAL A 105 -22.92 -1.23 -12.60
CA VAL A 105 -22.50 -2.23 -11.61
C VAL A 105 -23.21 -3.58 -11.84
N GLU A 106 -24.51 -3.57 -12.17
CA GLU A 106 -25.27 -4.79 -12.45
C GLU A 106 -24.76 -5.47 -13.72
N GLU A 107 -24.53 -4.70 -14.81
CA GLU A 107 -24.04 -5.23 -16.09
C GLU A 107 -22.64 -5.81 -15.98
N GLU A 108 -21.77 -5.23 -15.13
CA GLU A 108 -20.42 -5.75 -14.88
C GLU A 108 -20.46 -7.19 -14.34
N ILE A 109 -21.36 -7.47 -13.40
CA ILE A 109 -21.53 -8.82 -12.85
C ILE A 109 -22.28 -9.73 -13.83
N LEU A 110 -23.33 -9.19 -14.48
CA LEU A 110 -24.17 -9.91 -15.43
C LEU A 110 -23.35 -10.46 -16.59
N PHE A 111 -22.41 -9.69 -17.13
CA PHE A 111 -21.56 -10.10 -18.25
C PHE A 111 -20.90 -11.46 -18.03
N GLY A 112 -20.25 -11.66 -16.87
CA GLY A 112 -19.61 -12.94 -16.57
C GLY A 112 -20.59 -14.11 -16.48
N LEU A 113 -21.77 -13.89 -15.89
CA LEU A 113 -22.82 -14.91 -15.78
C LEU A 113 -23.39 -15.31 -17.15
N GLU A 114 -23.57 -14.35 -18.04
CA GLU A 114 -24.04 -14.60 -19.43
C GLU A 114 -23.00 -15.39 -20.22
N GLN A 115 -21.70 -15.03 -20.12
CA GLN A 115 -20.62 -15.74 -20.81
C GLN A 115 -20.52 -17.21 -20.37
N LEU A 116 -20.85 -17.50 -19.11
CA LEU A 116 -20.88 -18.87 -18.59
C LEU A 116 -22.21 -19.59 -18.84
N GLY A 117 -23.21 -18.95 -19.45
CA GLY A 117 -24.52 -19.52 -19.74
C GLY A 117 -25.31 -19.88 -18.48
N VAL A 118 -25.17 -19.09 -17.40
CA VAL A 118 -25.97 -19.27 -16.18
C VAL A 118 -27.46 -19.05 -16.51
N ASP A 119 -28.33 -19.82 -15.85
CA ASP A 119 -29.77 -19.66 -16.04
C ASP A 119 -30.24 -18.24 -15.69
N PRO A 120 -30.97 -17.53 -16.57
CA PRO A 120 -31.45 -16.18 -16.33
C PRO A 120 -32.24 -16.01 -15.03
N GLY A 121 -32.95 -17.05 -14.58
CA GLY A 121 -33.67 -17.05 -13.30
C GLY A 121 -32.73 -16.99 -12.08
N ALA A 122 -31.52 -17.55 -12.19
CA ALA A 122 -30.52 -17.55 -11.14
C ALA A 122 -29.63 -16.29 -11.16
N MET A 123 -29.46 -15.62 -12.31
CA MET A 123 -28.54 -14.49 -12.45
C MET A 123 -28.85 -13.36 -11.46
N ARG A 124 -30.11 -12.92 -11.37
CA ARG A 124 -30.51 -11.84 -10.47
C ARG A 124 -30.22 -12.15 -9.00
N SER A 125 -30.47 -13.39 -8.56
CA SER A 125 -30.19 -13.79 -7.17
C SER A 125 -28.70 -13.81 -6.88
N ARG A 126 -27.86 -14.26 -7.84
CA ARG A 126 -26.40 -14.24 -7.72
C ARG A 126 -25.83 -12.83 -7.68
N ILE A 127 -26.31 -11.93 -8.55
CA ILE A 127 -25.93 -10.50 -8.54
C ILE A 127 -26.24 -9.87 -7.19
N THR A 128 -27.49 -10.02 -6.71
CA THR A 128 -27.91 -9.46 -5.43
C THR A 128 -27.08 -10.00 -4.26
N ALA A 129 -26.82 -11.30 -4.24
CA ALA A 129 -26.00 -11.95 -3.20
C ALA A 129 -24.55 -11.46 -3.24
N ALA A 130 -23.96 -11.36 -4.44
CA ALA A 130 -22.60 -10.89 -4.61
C ALA A 130 -22.43 -9.42 -4.16
N LEU A 131 -23.32 -8.54 -4.58
CA LEU A 131 -23.31 -7.12 -4.15
C LEU A 131 -23.51 -6.97 -2.64
N ALA A 132 -24.42 -7.73 -2.06
CA ALA A 132 -24.62 -7.73 -0.60
C ALA A 132 -23.37 -8.22 0.15
N ALA A 133 -22.69 -9.26 -0.36
CA ALA A 133 -21.51 -9.83 0.27
C ALA A 133 -20.32 -8.86 0.34
N VAL A 134 -20.21 -7.93 -0.62
CA VAL A 134 -19.15 -6.90 -0.69
C VAL A 134 -19.59 -5.51 -0.24
N GLY A 135 -20.82 -5.36 0.30
CA GLY A 135 -21.33 -4.07 0.80
C GLY A 135 -21.67 -3.06 -0.31
N LEU A 136 -22.06 -3.53 -1.51
CA LEU A 136 -22.49 -2.70 -2.63
C LEU A 136 -24.00 -2.84 -2.95
N ALA A 137 -24.80 -3.36 -2.02
CA ALA A 137 -26.25 -3.44 -2.20
C ALA A 137 -26.84 -2.04 -2.44
N GLY A 138 -27.69 -1.90 -3.47
CA GLY A 138 -28.28 -0.63 -3.88
C GLY A 138 -27.45 0.18 -4.89
N PHE A 139 -26.31 -0.35 -5.33
CA PHE A 139 -25.44 0.32 -6.31
C PHE A 139 -25.67 -0.19 -7.74
N GLU A 140 -26.61 -1.09 -7.97
CA GLU A 140 -26.84 -1.84 -9.21
C GLU A 140 -26.83 -0.93 -10.46
N ARG A 141 -27.44 0.26 -10.35
CA ARG A 141 -27.58 1.22 -11.46
C ARG A 141 -26.49 2.27 -11.57
N ARG A 142 -25.51 2.27 -10.64
CA ARG A 142 -24.39 3.22 -10.71
C ARG A 142 -23.44 2.85 -11.84
N GLU A 143 -22.85 3.87 -12.43
CA GLU A 143 -21.75 3.69 -13.37
C GLU A 143 -20.45 3.34 -12.61
N PRO A 144 -19.70 2.31 -12.99
CA PRO A 144 -18.43 1.95 -12.34
C PRO A 144 -17.42 3.11 -12.28
N THR A 145 -17.43 4.00 -13.27
CA THR A 145 -16.57 5.20 -13.34
C THR A 145 -16.84 6.19 -12.19
N THR A 146 -18.05 6.19 -11.62
CA THR A 146 -18.44 7.07 -10.50
C THR A 146 -18.09 6.51 -9.13
N LEU A 147 -17.62 5.27 -9.07
CA LEU A 147 -17.23 4.60 -7.83
C LEU A 147 -15.85 5.05 -7.36
N SER A 148 -15.64 5.08 -6.04
CA SER A 148 -14.31 5.21 -5.46
C SER A 148 -13.44 3.98 -5.76
N GLY A 149 -12.11 4.10 -5.65
CA GLY A 149 -11.19 2.98 -5.88
C GLY A 149 -11.56 1.74 -5.07
N GLY A 150 -11.86 1.89 -3.77
CA GLY A 150 -12.29 0.78 -2.93
C GLY A 150 -13.65 0.18 -3.32
N GLU A 151 -14.61 0.99 -3.81
CA GLU A 151 -15.89 0.48 -4.35
C GLU A 151 -15.69 -0.27 -5.67
N LYS A 152 -14.81 0.23 -6.56
CA LYS A 152 -14.45 -0.47 -7.80
C LYS A 152 -13.80 -1.82 -7.51
N GLN A 153 -12.88 -1.89 -6.55
CA GLN A 153 -12.24 -3.13 -6.15
C GLN A 153 -13.25 -4.14 -5.58
N ARG A 154 -14.18 -3.69 -4.74
CA ARG A 154 -15.28 -4.54 -4.25
C ARG A 154 -16.19 -5.01 -5.39
N LEU A 155 -16.42 -4.19 -6.40
CA LEU A 155 -17.17 -4.59 -7.59
C LEU A 155 -16.44 -5.69 -8.39
N ALA A 156 -15.13 -5.56 -8.60
CA ALA A 156 -14.33 -6.61 -9.25
C ALA A 156 -14.40 -7.94 -8.49
N ILE A 157 -14.36 -7.90 -7.16
CA ILE A 157 -14.53 -9.09 -6.32
C ILE A 157 -15.97 -9.64 -6.44
N ALA A 158 -16.99 -8.79 -6.47
CA ALA A 158 -18.39 -9.21 -6.64
C ALA A 158 -18.63 -9.90 -7.99
N ALA A 159 -18.01 -9.39 -9.06
CA ALA A 159 -18.09 -10.00 -10.39
C ALA A 159 -17.53 -11.44 -10.38
N VAL A 160 -16.39 -11.65 -9.72
CA VAL A 160 -15.83 -12.99 -9.54
C VAL A 160 -16.68 -13.86 -8.60
N LEU A 161 -17.20 -13.29 -7.51
CA LEU A 161 -18.00 -14.00 -6.51
C LEU A 161 -19.29 -14.57 -7.11
N ALA A 162 -19.93 -13.83 -8.00
CA ALA A 162 -21.16 -14.26 -8.66
C ALA A 162 -20.97 -15.52 -9.54
N LEU A 163 -19.75 -15.77 -10.03
CA LEU A 163 -19.39 -16.96 -10.82
C LEU A 163 -19.25 -18.22 -9.95
N GLU A 164 -19.09 -18.07 -8.62
CA GLU A 164 -18.93 -19.16 -7.63
C GLU A 164 -17.74 -20.11 -7.92
N PRO A 165 -16.55 -19.61 -8.29
CA PRO A 165 -15.43 -20.48 -8.67
C PRO A 165 -15.01 -21.42 -7.52
N GLU A 166 -14.34 -22.53 -7.87
CA GLU A 166 -13.75 -23.45 -6.89
C GLU A 166 -12.39 -22.95 -6.37
N LEU A 167 -11.57 -22.40 -7.29
CA LEU A 167 -10.25 -21.84 -7.01
C LEU A 167 -10.27 -20.32 -7.21
N TRP A 168 -9.81 -19.59 -6.21
CA TRP A 168 -9.67 -18.13 -6.21
C TRP A 168 -8.21 -17.74 -6.30
N LEU A 169 -7.88 -16.93 -7.26
CA LEU A 169 -6.57 -16.32 -7.43
C LEU A 169 -6.72 -14.81 -7.23
N LEU A 170 -6.14 -14.27 -6.16
CA LEU A 170 -6.25 -12.86 -5.81
C LEU A 170 -4.86 -12.23 -5.83
N ASP A 171 -4.69 -11.23 -6.68
CA ASP A 171 -3.41 -10.52 -6.85
C ASP A 171 -3.48 -9.15 -6.18
N GLU A 172 -2.92 -9.04 -4.98
CA GLU A 172 -2.91 -7.85 -4.12
C GLU A 172 -4.30 -7.20 -3.93
N PRO A 173 -5.30 -7.98 -3.49
CA PRO A 173 -6.70 -7.52 -3.46
C PRO A 173 -6.97 -6.45 -2.38
N SER A 174 -6.00 -6.06 -1.57
CA SER A 174 -6.17 -5.06 -0.51
C SER A 174 -5.50 -3.70 -0.79
N THR A 175 -4.80 -3.55 -1.92
CA THR A 175 -3.86 -2.44 -2.15
C THR A 175 -4.49 -1.04 -2.05
N ASP A 176 -5.68 -0.82 -2.62
CA ASP A 176 -6.34 0.50 -2.65
C ASP A 176 -7.48 0.62 -1.63
N LEU A 177 -7.61 -0.35 -0.72
CA LEU A 177 -8.62 -0.34 0.33
C LEU A 177 -8.15 0.44 1.55
N ASP A 178 -9.06 1.20 2.14
CA ASP A 178 -8.89 1.76 3.47
C ASP A 178 -8.91 0.65 4.54
N PRO A 179 -8.53 0.94 5.79
CA PRO A 179 -8.48 -0.08 6.84
C PRO A 179 -9.81 -0.80 7.10
N ALA A 180 -10.95 -0.13 6.88
CA ALA A 180 -12.28 -0.75 7.02
C ALA A 180 -12.54 -1.75 5.88
N GLY A 181 -12.31 -1.33 4.64
CA GLY A 181 -12.47 -2.18 3.46
C GLY A 181 -11.53 -3.39 3.49
N ARG A 182 -10.28 -3.22 3.96
CA ARG A 182 -9.36 -4.36 4.16
C ARG A 182 -9.93 -5.40 5.14
N ARG A 183 -10.44 -4.97 6.29
CA ARG A 183 -11.07 -5.88 7.25
C ARG A 183 -12.24 -6.64 6.65
N GLU A 184 -13.11 -5.95 5.93
CA GLU A 184 -14.26 -6.57 5.26
C GLU A 184 -13.83 -7.60 4.21
N LEU A 185 -12.81 -7.27 3.41
CA LEU A 185 -12.23 -8.19 2.43
C LEU A 185 -11.72 -9.48 3.10
N PHE A 186 -10.88 -9.37 4.13
CA PHE A 186 -10.33 -10.56 4.80
C PHE A 186 -11.39 -11.38 5.53
N LEU A 187 -12.43 -10.75 6.06
CA LEU A 187 -13.61 -11.46 6.58
C LEU A 187 -14.35 -12.22 5.47
N LEU A 188 -14.45 -11.64 4.28
CA LEU A 188 -15.04 -12.33 3.11
C LEU A 188 -14.19 -13.53 2.69
N LEU A 189 -12.85 -13.38 2.58
CA LEU A 189 -11.94 -14.48 2.25
C LEU A 189 -12.03 -15.62 3.28
N GLY A 190 -12.10 -15.27 4.58
CA GLY A 190 -12.32 -16.23 5.65
C GLY A 190 -13.64 -17.00 5.51
N ARG A 191 -14.73 -16.34 5.10
CA ARG A 191 -16.02 -16.98 4.82
C ARG A 191 -15.95 -17.90 3.60
N LEU A 192 -15.28 -17.48 2.53
CA LEU A 192 -15.08 -18.31 1.33
C LEU A 192 -14.31 -19.59 1.67
N ARG A 193 -13.20 -19.46 2.42
CA ARG A 193 -12.44 -20.61 2.92
C ARG A 193 -13.32 -21.52 3.79
N GLY A 194 -14.05 -20.98 4.75
CA GLY A 194 -14.98 -21.73 5.60
C GLY A 194 -16.09 -22.43 4.82
N GLY A 195 -16.43 -21.94 3.62
CA GLY A 195 -17.32 -22.56 2.63
C GLY A 195 -16.64 -23.60 1.75
N GLY A 196 -15.39 -23.97 2.00
CA GLY A 196 -14.64 -24.98 1.24
C GLY A 196 -14.03 -24.50 -0.07
N LYS A 197 -13.97 -23.18 -0.30
CA LYS A 197 -13.28 -22.61 -1.47
C LYS A 197 -11.76 -22.63 -1.28
N THR A 198 -11.03 -22.88 -2.35
CA THR A 198 -9.56 -22.82 -2.36
C THR A 198 -9.10 -21.41 -2.74
N LEU A 199 -8.16 -20.84 -1.99
CA LEU A 199 -7.70 -19.48 -2.21
C LEU A 199 -6.17 -19.42 -2.31
N VAL A 200 -5.67 -18.72 -3.33
CA VAL A 200 -4.26 -18.33 -3.45
C VAL A 200 -4.24 -16.80 -3.47
N VAL A 201 -3.69 -16.19 -2.43
CA VAL A 201 -3.72 -14.74 -2.22
C VAL A 201 -2.31 -14.21 -2.24
N VAL A 202 -1.98 -13.37 -3.21
CA VAL A 202 -0.75 -12.57 -3.21
C VAL A 202 -1.01 -11.33 -2.37
N GLU A 203 -0.18 -11.10 -1.35
CA GLU A 203 -0.30 -9.94 -0.47
C GLU A 203 1.05 -9.47 0.06
N HIS A 204 1.11 -8.20 0.44
CA HIS A 204 2.24 -7.61 1.16
C HIS A 204 1.97 -7.48 2.67
N ASP A 205 0.70 -7.44 3.06
CA ASP A 205 0.28 -7.33 4.46
C ASP A 205 0.27 -8.71 5.13
N VAL A 206 1.34 -9.01 5.83
CA VAL A 206 1.54 -10.28 6.53
C VAL A 206 0.56 -10.45 7.70
N GLU A 207 0.19 -9.35 8.38
CA GLU A 207 -0.76 -9.38 9.49
C GLU A 207 -2.14 -9.85 9.02
N ALA A 208 -2.56 -9.37 7.85
CA ALA A 208 -3.80 -9.78 7.21
C ALA A 208 -3.80 -11.25 6.77
N MET A 209 -2.64 -11.80 6.44
CA MET A 209 -2.46 -13.19 6.02
C MET A 209 -2.24 -14.17 7.18
N ALA A 210 -2.33 -13.73 8.44
CA ALA A 210 -2.21 -14.61 9.60
C ALA A 210 -3.28 -15.72 9.61
N ALA A 211 -4.44 -15.52 8.99
CA ALA A 211 -5.50 -16.52 8.87
C ALA A 211 -5.29 -17.56 7.76
N ALA A 212 -4.25 -17.43 6.92
CA ALA A 212 -3.94 -18.41 5.89
C ALA A 212 -3.42 -19.71 6.51
N ASP A 213 -3.66 -20.84 5.84
CA ASP A 213 -3.20 -22.15 6.29
C ASP A 213 -1.68 -22.30 6.14
N ARG A 214 -1.15 -21.71 5.08
CA ARG A 214 0.26 -21.79 4.72
C ARG A 214 0.72 -20.51 4.03
N TRP A 215 1.99 -20.17 4.26
CA TRP A 215 2.67 -19.08 3.59
C TRP A 215 3.75 -19.62 2.66
N VAL A 216 3.87 -19.00 1.51
CA VAL A 216 4.91 -19.21 0.51
C VAL A 216 5.57 -17.87 0.24
N VAL A 217 6.87 -17.79 0.44
CA VAL A 217 7.65 -16.56 0.17
C VAL A 217 8.42 -16.77 -1.12
N MET A 218 8.19 -15.92 -2.11
CA MET A 218 8.89 -15.93 -3.38
C MET A 218 9.99 -14.87 -3.42
N GLU A 219 11.11 -15.22 -4.02
CA GLU A 219 12.21 -14.31 -4.34
C GLU A 219 12.81 -14.70 -5.70
N GLU A 220 13.02 -13.71 -6.58
CA GLU A 220 13.63 -13.88 -7.90
C GLU A 220 13.08 -15.06 -8.74
N GLY A 221 11.76 -15.24 -8.69
CA GLY A 221 11.05 -16.28 -9.44
C GLY A 221 11.16 -17.70 -8.86
N ARG A 222 11.63 -17.85 -7.61
CA ARG A 222 11.73 -19.13 -6.88
C ARG A 222 10.93 -19.06 -5.59
N ILE A 223 10.58 -20.21 -5.04
CA ILE A 223 10.09 -20.32 -3.66
C ILE A 223 11.33 -20.32 -2.76
N ALA A 224 11.44 -19.28 -1.93
CA ALA A 224 12.52 -19.13 -0.95
C ALA A 224 12.18 -19.79 0.38
N LEU A 225 10.92 -19.63 0.85
CA LEU A 225 10.41 -20.22 2.08
C LEU A 225 8.99 -20.72 1.89
N GLU A 226 8.66 -21.78 2.60
CA GLU A 226 7.30 -22.33 2.68
C GLU A 226 7.09 -22.93 4.07
N GLY A 227 5.90 -22.75 4.65
CA GLY A 227 5.57 -23.31 5.97
C GLY A 227 4.32 -22.69 6.58
N LEU A 228 4.02 -23.12 7.80
CA LEU A 228 2.92 -22.56 8.59
C LEU A 228 3.25 -21.11 8.99
N PRO A 229 2.24 -20.22 9.08
CA PRO A 229 2.47 -18.81 9.47
C PRO A 229 3.32 -18.67 10.75
N GLY A 230 3.03 -19.44 11.79
CA GLY A 230 3.78 -19.39 13.05
C GLY A 230 5.24 -19.83 12.94
N GLU A 231 5.56 -20.78 12.05
CA GLU A 231 6.93 -21.24 11.80
C GLU A 231 7.74 -20.16 11.07
N LEU A 232 7.13 -19.52 10.06
CA LEU A 232 7.80 -18.48 9.29
C LEU A 232 7.94 -17.19 10.12
N LEU A 233 7.00 -16.84 10.98
CA LEU A 233 7.14 -15.72 11.91
C LEU A 233 8.27 -15.90 12.92
N ALA A 234 8.60 -17.13 13.30
CA ALA A 234 9.78 -17.41 14.10
C ALA A 234 11.10 -17.06 13.37
N ARG A 235 11.07 -16.97 12.03
CA ARG A 235 12.18 -16.59 11.13
C ARG A 235 12.05 -15.13 10.68
N ALA A 236 11.62 -14.23 11.55
CA ALA A 236 11.29 -12.83 11.21
C ALA A 236 12.43 -12.06 10.51
N ASP A 237 13.72 -12.30 10.88
CA ASP A 237 14.86 -11.64 10.22
C ASP A 237 15.02 -12.11 8.77
N GLU A 238 14.79 -13.38 8.53
CA GLU A 238 14.85 -13.96 7.19
C GLU A 238 13.70 -13.45 6.32
N LEU A 239 12.49 -13.34 6.87
CA LEU A 239 11.35 -12.69 6.20
C LEU A 239 11.71 -11.25 5.82
N ALA A 240 12.27 -10.46 6.75
CA ALA A 240 12.70 -9.09 6.48
C ALA A 240 13.78 -9.03 5.38
N THR A 241 14.73 -9.97 5.38
CA THR A 241 15.75 -10.10 4.33
C THR A 241 15.14 -10.42 2.98
N LEU A 242 14.06 -11.20 2.94
CA LEU A 242 13.29 -11.51 1.73
C LEU A 242 12.27 -10.41 1.34
N GLY A 243 12.32 -9.23 1.98
CA GLY A 243 11.42 -8.10 1.65
C GLY A 243 9.99 -8.25 2.17
N VAL A 244 9.76 -9.20 3.06
CA VAL A 244 8.47 -9.39 3.75
C VAL A 244 8.57 -8.76 5.13
N ARG A 245 7.69 -7.78 5.44
CA ARG A 245 7.68 -7.11 6.75
C ARG A 245 7.15 -8.05 7.83
N PRO A 246 7.96 -8.44 8.83
CA PRO A 246 7.43 -9.20 9.95
C PRO A 246 6.51 -8.31 10.80
N PRO A 247 5.41 -8.84 11.36
CA PRO A 247 4.60 -8.13 12.35
C PRO A 247 5.43 -7.67 13.55
N ASP A 248 5.16 -6.47 14.05
CA ASP A 248 5.88 -5.91 15.20
C ASP A 248 5.79 -6.83 16.43
N LEU A 249 4.64 -7.47 16.62
CA LEU A 249 4.41 -8.41 17.72
C LEU A 249 5.29 -9.66 17.62
N ALA A 250 5.53 -10.17 16.43
CA ALA A 250 6.43 -11.30 16.22
C ALA A 250 7.88 -10.94 16.58
N ILE A 251 8.32 -9.72 16.21
CA ILE A 251 9.63 -9.19 16.58
C ILE A 251 9.77 -9.07 18.10
N VAL A 252 8.73 -8.53 18.78
CA VAL A 252 8.71 -8.40 20.25
C VAL A 252 8.81 -9.77 20.91
N CYS A 253 7.95 -10.73 20.53
CA CYS A 253 7.97 -12.08 21.09
C CYS A 253 9.35 -12.74 20.92
N ARG A 254 9.95 -12.64 19.75
CA ARG A 254 11.26 -13.22 19.47
C ARG A 254 12.38 -12.59 20.31
N ARG A 255 12.43 -11.27 20.42
CA ARG A 255 13.43 -10.56 21.25
C ARG A 255 13.30 -10.89 22.74
N LEU A 256 12.08 -11.20 23.19
CA LEU A 256 11.81 -11.60 24.57
C LEU A 256 11.91 -13.13 24.80
N GLY A 257 12.19 -13.93 23.77
CA GLY A 257 12.22 -15.39 23.84
C GLY A 257 10.84 -16.02 24.09
N LEU A 258 9.75 -15.36 23.67
CA LEU A 258 8.37 -15.80 23.84
C LEU A 258 7.85 -16.49 22.58
N PRO A 259 6.83 -17.36 22.66
CA PRO A 259 6.15 -17.91 21.50
C PRO A 259 5.60 -16.79 20.60
N VAL A 260 5.83 -16.89 19.29
CA VAL A 260 5.39 -15.85 18.32
C VAL A 260 3.93 -16.01 17.88
N TRP A 261 3.32 -17.17 18.10
CA TRP A 261 1.98 -17.50 17.63
C TRP A 261 0.97 -17.70 18.78
N PRO A 262 -0.28 -17.24 18.68
CA PRO A 262 -0.80 -16.32 17.65
C PRO A 262 -0.26 -14.90 17.83
N PRO A 263 -0.09 -14.11 16.73
CA PRO A 263 0.50 -12.77 16.78
C PRO A 263 -0.58 -11.70 17.01
N ASP A 264 -1.47 -11.88 17.94
CA ASP A 264 -2.47 -10.87 18.30
C ASP A 264 -2.09 -10.12 19.58
N VAL A 265 -2.56 -8.89 19.70
CA VAL A 265 -2.19 -7.98 20.79
C VAL A 265 -2.50 -8.55 22.17
N GLU A 266 -3.67 -9.18 22.35
CA GLU A 266 -4.10 -9.68 23.66
C GLU A 266 -3.25 -10.88 24.10
N SER A 267 -3.07 -11.85 23.22
CA SER A 267 -2.23 -13.03 23.48
C SER A 267 -0.77 -12.67 23.75
N VAL A 268 -0.22 -11.69 23.01
CA VAL A 268 1.15 -11.20 23.24
C VAL A 268 1.24 -10.44 24.56
N ALA A 269 0.27 -9.60 24.90
CA ALA A 269 0.25 -8.88 26.16
C ALA A 269 0.21 -9.84 27.37
N GLU A 270 -0.57 -10.91 27.30
CA GLU A 270 -0.61 -11.94 28.33
C GLU A 270 0.74 -12.65 28.49
N ARG A 271 1.38 -13.05 27.38
CA ARG A 271 2.71 -13.68 27.39
C ARG A 271 3.79 -12.75 27.98
N VAL A 272 3.79 -11.47 27.62
CA VAL A 272 4.73 -10.49 28.17
C VAL A 272 4.52 -10.30 29.66
N ARG A 273 3.26 -10.19 30.15
CA ARG A 273 2.98 -10.13 31.60
C ARG A 273 3.45 -11.38 32.33
N ALA A 274 3.17 -12.57 31.77
CA ALA A 274 3.56 -13.84 32.36
C ALA A 274 5.07 -14.05 32.42
N SER A 275 5.84 -13.45 31.53
CA SER A 275 7.30 -13.53 31.49
C SER A 275 8.01 -12.73 32.60
N GLY A 276 7.26 -11.94 33.39
CA GLY A 276 7.82 -11.14 34.47
C GLY A 276 8.65 -9.93 34.01
N VAL A 277 8.57 -9.57 32.72
CA VAL A 277 9.20 -8.34 32.20
C VAL A 277 8.57 -7.14 32.93
N PRO A 278 9.34 -6.31 33.64
CA PRO A 278 8.77 -5.19 34.38
C PRO A 278 8.10 -4.22 33.41
N ALA A 279 6.85 -3.87 33.69
CA ALA A 279 6.19 -2.77 33.00
C ALA A 279 6.90 -1.47 33.35
N GLY A 280 7.77 -1.00 32.46
CA GLY A 280 8.47 0.26 32.65
C GLY A 280 7.48 1.43 32.60
N ARG A 281 7.59 2.37 33.52
CA ARG A 281 6.78 3.60 33.55
C ARG A 281 7.51 4.78 32.91
N ARG A 282 8.35 4.58 31.92
CA ARG A 282 9.01 5.68 31.26
C ARG A 282 8.05 6.28 30.23
N ALA A 283 7.54 7.48 30.48
CA ALA A 283 6.80 8.24 29.48
C ALA A 283 7.66 8.36 28.22
N LEU A 284 7.07 8.14 27.03
CA LEU A 284 7.68 8.65 25.80
C LEU A 284 7.97 10.12 26.07
N ALA A 285 9.22 10.54 25.87
CA ALA A 285 9.51 11.96 25.86
C ALA A 285 8.57 12.55 24.82
N SER A 286 7.60 13.37 25.26
CA SER A 286 6.75 14.14 24.36
C SER A 286 7.70 14.83 23.41
N ALA A 287 7.67 14.47 22.12
CA ALA A 287 8.43 15.19 21.14
C ALA A 287 7.97 16.65 21.26
N SER A 288 8.87 17.48 21.77
CA SER A 288 8.61 18.92 21.86
C SER A 288 8.23 19.36 20.45
N ARG A 289 7.12 20.12 20.32
CA ARG A 289 6.84 20.81 19.06
C ARG A 289 8.15 21.36 18.54
N ALA A 290 8.47 21.10 17.26
CA ALA A 290 9.70 21.60 16.65
C ALA A 290 9.91 23.05 17.04
N SER A 291 11.11 23.36 17.50
CA SER A 291 11.46 24.71 17.99
C SER A 291 11.71 25.71 16.84
N GLY A 292 11.46 25.30 15.60
CA GLY A 292 11.67 26.12 14.42
C GLY A 292 10.59 27.20 14.23
N PRO A 293 10.88 28.26 13.45
CA PRO A 293 9.90 29.28 13.11
C PRO A 293 8.79 28.71 12.25
N VAL A 294 7.57 29.27 12.38
CA VAL A 294 6.45 28.93 11.48
C VAL A 294 6.79 29.41 10.08
N ILE A 295 6.80 28.48 9.14
CA ILE A 295 7.11 28.74 7.71
C ILE A 295 5.88 28.73 6.83
N LEU A 296 4.85 27.95 7.18
CA LEU A 296 3.58 27.88 6.46
C LEU A 296 2.42 27.96 7.44
N GLU A 297 1.43 28.77 7.10
CA GLU A 297 0.24 28.97 7.91
C GLU A 297 -1.00 28.99 7.01
N ALA A 298 -1.95 28.11 7.30
CA ALA A 298 -3.28 28.08 6.69
C ALA A 298 -4.30 28.42 7.78
N ARG A 299 -5.21 29.38 7.55
CA ARG A 299 -6.23 29.82 8.50
C ARG A 299 -7.62 29.79 7.90
N GLY A 300 -8.52 29.07 8.52
CA GLY A 300 -9.94 28.98 8.15
C GLY A 300 -10.15 28.48 6.73
N VAL A 301 -9.25 27.61 6.23
CA VAL A 301 -9.26 27.19 4.82
C VAL A 301 -10.48 26.32 4.53
N ARG A 302 -11.29 26.75 3.55
CA ARG A 302 -12.43 26.00 2.99
C ARG A 302 -12.23 25.79 1.51
N PHE A 303 -12.58 24.60 1.04
CA PHE A 303 -12.47 24.27 -0.38
C PHE A 303 -13.57 23.28 -0.80
N ARG A 304 -14.10 23.46 -2.02
CA ARG A 304 -15.07 22.56 -2.65
C ARG A 304 -14.66 22.35 -4.10
N TYR A 305 -14.66 21.10 -4.54
CA TYR A 305 -14.54 20.77 -5.96
C TYR A 305 -15.85 21.12 -6.69
N GLN A 306 -15.75 21.53 -7.96
CA GLN A 306 -16.93 21.97 -8.74
C GLN A 306 -17.99 20.88 -8.90
N ASP A 307 -17.55 19.62 -9.01
CA ASP A 307 -18.41 18.47 -9.26
C ASP A 307 -18.84 17.73 -7.98
N GLN A 308 -18.54 18.28 -6.80
CA GLN A 308 -18.89 17.66 -5.52
C GLN A 308 -19.90 18.49 -4.72
N ALA A 309 -20.90 17.82 -4.14
CA ALA A 309 -21.92 18.48 -3.32
C ALA A 309 -21.40 18.98 -1.96
N GLY A 310 -20.31 18.40 -1.42
CA GLY A 310 -19.74 18.71 -0.11
C GLY A 310 -18.47 19.55 -0.16
N GLU A 311 -18.10 20.14 0.98
CA GLU A 311 -16.79 20.77 1.16
C GLU A 311 -15.72 19.69 1.37
N ALA A 312 -14.64 19.73 0.59
CA ALA A 312 -13.48 18.87 0.80
C ALA A 312 -12.64 19.35 2.00
N LEU A 313 -12.65 20.66 2.28
CA LEU A 313 -12.14 21.25 3.53
C LEU A 313 -13.16 22.22 4.10
N ALA A 314 -13.39 22.15 5.42
CA ALA A 314 -14.49 22.82 6.11
C ALA A 314 -13.98 23.73 7.25
N GLY A 315 -13.03 24.63 6.95
CA GLY A 315 -12.47 25.57 7.92
C GLY A 315 -11.26 24.98 8.65
N VAL A 316 -10.21 24.67 7.91
CA VAL A 316 -8.96 24.06 8.42
C VAL A 316 -7.98 25.16 8.83
N ASP A 317 -7.45 25.04 10.06
CA ASP A 317 -6.30 25.78 10.54
C ASP A 317 -5.10 24.83 10.64
N PHE A 318 -4.02 25.12 9.91
CA PHE A 318 -2.83 24.28 9.87
C PHE A 318 -1.57 25.13 9.86
N THR A 319 -0.60 24.77 10.66
CA THR A 319 0.71 25.43 10.72
C THR A 319 1.82 24.42 10.52
N LEU A 320 2.91 24.81 9.87
CA LEU A 320 4.11 24.01 9.70
C LEU A 320 5.33 24.82 10.14
N CYS A 321 6.14 24.23 11.01
CA CYS A 321 7.40 24.80 11.45
C CYS A 321 8.58 24.26 10.63
N GLU A 322 9.65 25.05 10.55
CA GLU A 322 10.88 24.64 9.87
C GLU A 322 11.51 23.44 10.57
N GLY A 323 11.89 22.42 9.80
CA GLY A 323 12.51 21.21 10.31
C GLY A 323 11.54 20.19 10.92
N GLU A 324 10.22 20.32 10.77
CA GLU A 324 9.25 19.29 11.21
C GLU A 324 9.17 18.09 10.25
N PHE A 325 8.91 16.90 10.80
CA PHE A 325 8.40 15.74 10.06
C PHE A 325 6.95 15.49 10.49
N VAL A 326 6.01 15.86 9.64
CA VAL A 326 4.57 15.80 9.92
C VAL A 326 3.89 14.71 9.08
N ALA A 327 3.07 13.87 9.72
CA ALA A 327 2.18 12.94 9.04
C ALA A 327 0.76 13.51 8.97
N LEU A 328 0.21 13.66 7.75
CA LEU A 328 -1.21 13.92 7.52
C LEU A 328 -1.93 12.57 7.35
N ILE A 329 -2.83 12.25 8.26
CA ILE A 329 -3.50 10.95 8.34
C ILE A 329 -5.02 11.10 8.38
N GLY A 330 -5.74 10.01 8.12
CA GLY A 330 -7.21 9.97 8.10
C GLY A 330 -7.74 9.07 6.97
N ALA A 331 -9.04 8.81 6.96
CA ALA A 331 -9.71 7.98 5.96
C ALA A 331 -9.60 8.56 4.54
N ASN A 332 -9.86 7.74 3.53
CA ASN A 332 -9.97 8.21 2.15
C ASN A 332 -11.11 9.25 2.05
N GLY A 333 -10.87 10.33 1.28
CA GLY A 333 -11.82 11.44 1.15
C GLY A 333 -11.86 12.42 2.35
N SER A 334 -11.03 12.25 3.39
CA SER A 334 -11.01 13.16 4.56
C SER A 334 -10.44 14.56 4.27
N GLY A 335 -9.85 14.81 3.08
CA GLY A 335 -9.32 16.11 2.67
C GLY A 335 -7.80 16.26 2.72
N LYS A 336 -7.03 15.21 3.03
CA LYS A 336 -5.56 15.24 3.16
C LYS A 336 -4.84 15.77 1.92
N SER A 337 -5.05 15.12 0.78
CA SER A 337 -4.42 15.53 -0.50
C SER A 337 -4.92 16.91 -0.96
N THR A 338 -6.19 17.27 -0.65
CA THR A 338 -6.73 18.60 -0.93
C THR A 338 -5.99 19.67 -0.12
N LEU A 339 -5.82 19.45 1.19
CA LEU A 339 -5.05 20.37 2.05
C LEU A 339 -3.61 20.49 1.54
N ALA A 340 -2.95 19.37 1.27
CA ALA A 340 -1.57 19.33 0.80
C ALA A 340 -1.38 20.05 -0.54
N ARG A 341 -2.30 19.85 -1.50
CA ARG A 341 -2.26 20.55 -2.80
C ARG A 341 -2.51 22.04 -2.68
N LEU A 342 -3.39 22.48 -1.78
CA LEU A 342 -3.64 23.89 -1.52
C LEU A 342 -2.42 24.58 -0.89
N VAL A 343 -1.82 23.97 0.15
CA VAL A 343 -0.61 24.52 0.79
C VAL A 343 0.62 24.40 -0.11
N GLY A 344 0.63 23.45 -1.05
CA GLY A 344 1.62 23.33 -2.13
C GLY A 344 1.41 24.32 -3.29
N GLY A 345 0.29 25.07 -3.30
CA GLY A 345 -0.04 25.99 -4.38
C GLY A 345 -0.42 25.35 -5.71
N LEU A 346 -0.83 24.06 -5.67
CA LEU A 346 -1.29 23.29 -6.84
C LEU A 346 -2.81 23.41 -7.07
N LEU A 347 -3.56 23.86 -6.06
CA LEU A 347 -4.97 24.18 -6.16
C LEU A 347 -5.20 25.64 -5.78
N GLU A 348 -6.15 26.29 -6.46
CA GLU A 348 -6.58 27.66 -6.22
C GLU A 348 -8.09 27.70 -5.91
N GLY A 349 -8.59 28.83 -5.42
CA GLY A 349 -10.02 29.03 -5.17
C GLY A 349 -10.50 28.65 -3.77
N ALA A 350 -9.59 28.37 -2.82
CA ALA A 350 -9.95 28.20 -1.42
C ALA A 350 -10.36 29.55 -0.78
N SER A 351 -11.33 29.54 0.13
CA SER A 351 -11.56 30.65 1.05
C SER A 351 -10.67 30.49 2.30
N GLY A 352 -10.51 31.55 3.09
CA GLY A 352 -9.53 31.63 4.15
C GLY A 352 -8.19 32.20 3.67
N SER A 353 -7.10 31.90 4.33
CA SER A 353 -5.77 32.40 3.95
C SER A 353 -4.71 31.31 4.07
N ILE A 354 -3.76 31.32 3.11
CA ILE A 354 -2.55 30.48 3.16
C ILE A 354 -1.36 31.40 2.98
N ALA A 355 -0.44 31.38 3.90
CA ALA A 355 0.73 32.24 3.94
C ALA A 355 2.03 31.43 4.09
N TRP A 356 3.05 31.84 3.35
CA TRP A 356 4.43 31.40 3.45
C TRP A 356 5.28 32.49 4.10
N ARG A 357 5.85 32.20 5.28
CA ARG A 357 6.64 33.19 6.06
C ARG A 357 5.95 34.55 6.14
N GLY A 358 4.63 34.55 6.38
CA GLY A 358 3.79 35.74 6.50
C GLY A 358 3.35 36.38 5.19
N ARG A 359 3.82 35.91 4.01
CA ARG A 359 3.38 36.40 2.68
C ARG A 359 2.29 35.50 2.12
N PRO A 360 1.19 36.02 1.55
CA PRO A 360 0.17 35.18 0.90
C PRO A 360 0.80 34.26 -0.16
N LEU A 361 0.51 32.96 -0.12
CA LEU A 361 1.06 31.97 -1.05
C LEU A 361 0.74 32.31 -2.51
N ALA A 362 -0.46 32.84 -2.77
CA ALA A 362 -0.92 33.27 -4.08
C ALA A 362 -0.09 34.45 -4.66
N ALA A 363 0.59 35.22 -3.82
CA ALA A 363 1.44 36.34 -4.26
C ALA A 363 2.84 35.90 -4.68
N LEU A 364 3.23 34.64 -4.49
CA LEU A 364 4.53 34.11 -4.89
C LEU A 364 4.53 33.78 -6.40
N GLY A 365 5.62 34.15 -7.09
CA GLY A 365 5.85 33.74 -8.46
C GLY A 365 6.08 32.21 -8.59
N ALA A 366 5.98 31.66 -9.80
CA ALA A 366 6.09 30.22 -10.04
C ALA A 366 7.44 29.65 -9.56
N ALA A 367 8.57 30.29 -9.87
CA ALA A 367 9.89 29.86 -9.42
C ALA A 367 10.05 29.96 -7.89
N GLU A 368 9.49 30.99 -7.26
CA GLU A 368 9.50 31.16 -5.81
C GLU A 368 8.63 30.07 -5.13
N ARG A 369 7.46 29.75 -5.68
CA ARG A 369 6.61 28.65 -5.21
C ARG A 369 7.32 27.30 -5.28
N ALA A 370 8.00 27.00 -6.40
CA ALA A 370 8.76 25.77 -6.59
C ALA A 370 9.92 25.60 -5.57
N ALA A 371 10.53 26.72 -5.16
CA ALA A 371 11.55 26.71 -4.10
C ALA A 371 10.94 26.67 -2.67
N THR A 372 9.63 26.93 -2.54
CA THR A 372 8.91 26.91 -1.27
C THR A 372 8.44 25.52 -0.90
N VAL A 373 7.62 24.91 -1.75
CA VAL A 373 7.02 23.60 -1.53
C VAL A 373 7.21 22.72 -2.75
N GLY A 374 7.88 21.61 -2.57
CA GLY A 374 7.93 20.52 -3.52
C GLY A 374 6.84 19.49 -3.21
N TYR A 375 6.10 19.07 -4.22
CA TYR A 375 5.03 18.08 -4.09
C TYR A 375 5.33 16.85 -4.93
N VAL A 376 5.32 15.68 -4.31
CA VAL A 376 5.47 14.38 -4.96
C VAL A 376 4.10 13.71 -4.99
N PHE A 377 3.64 13.37 -6.20
CA PHE A 377 2.33 12.74 -6.42
C PHE A 377 2.31 11.28 -5.97
N GLN A 378 1.11 10.78 -5.68
CA GLN A 378 0.87 9.41 -5.26
C GLN A 378 1.32 8.39 -6.32
N ASN A 379 0.97 8.67 -7.59
CA ASN A 379 1.43 7.87 -8.72
C ASN A 379 2.61 8.58 -9.40
N PRO A 380 3.82 7.99 -9.41
CA PRO A 380 4.97 8.60 -10.08
C PRO A 380 4.76 8.79 -11.58
N ASP A 381 3.92 7.97 -12.22
CA ASP A 381 3.63 8.05 -13.65
C ASP A 381 2.86 9.33 -14.03
N ASP A 382 2.18 9.99 -13.08
CA ASP A 382 1.52 11.28 -13.27
C ASP A 382 2.52 12.46 -13.23
N GLN A 383 3.77 12.20 -12.82
CA GLN A 383 4.82 13.22 -12.65
C GLN A 383 5.96 13.06 -13.65
N ILE A 384 6.34 11.83 -13.98
CA ILE A 384 7.46 11.49 -14.83
C ILE A 384 7.06 11.60 -16.31
N PHE A 385 7.92 12.26 -17.14
CA PHE A 385 7.66 12.45 -18.57
C PHE A 385 8.93 12.46 -19.44
N ALA A 386 10.14 12.56 -18.85
CA ALA A 386 11.38 12.64 -19.62
C ALA A 386 11.86 11.27 -20.12
N ALA A 387 12.71 11.28 -21.15
CA ALA A 387 13.25 10.07 -21.76
C ALA A 387 14.34 9.38 -20.92
N THR A 388 14.98 10.10 -19.99
CA THR A 388 16.01 9.57 -19.10
C THR A 388 15.80 10.05 -17.67
N VAL A 389 16.26 9.29 -16.68
CA VAL A 389 16.25 9.67 -15.27
C VAL A 389 17.01 11.00 -15.05
N GLU A 390 18.18 11.15 -15.68
CA GLU A 390 18.97 12.40 -15.59
C GLU A 390 18.19 13.61 -16.10
N ASP A 391 17.51 13.49 -17.24
CA ASP A 391 16.72 14.59 -17.81
C ASP A 391 15.49 14.92 -16.97
N GLU A 392 14.84 13.91 -16.39
CA GLU A 392 13.71 14.09 -15.47
C GLU A 392 14.14 14.90 -14.25
N ILE A 393 15.24 14.54 -13.60
CA ILE A 393 15.77 15.24 -12.43
C ILE A 393 16.25 16.66 -12.78
N ALA A 394 16.87 16.83 -13.97
CA ALA A 394 17.40 18.11 -14.44
C ALA A 394 16.31 19.09 -14.87
N PHE A 395 15.10 18.62 -15.19
CA PHE A 395 14.04 19.44 -15.76
C PHE A 395 13.66 20.63 -14.86
N GLY A 396 13.33 20.37 -13.60
CA GLY A 396 12.94 21.41 -12.65
C GLY A 396 13.99 22.53 -12.50
N PRO A 397 15.24 22.20 -12.16
CA PRO A 397 16.33 23.18 -12.08
C PRO A 397 16.54 24.00 -13.36
N ARG A 398 16.41 23.38 -14.56
CA ARG A 398 16.47 24.10 -15.84
C ARG A 398 15.32 25.12 -15.98
N GLN A 399 14.08 24.75 -15.59
CA GLN A 399 12.90 25.61 -15.69
C GLN A 399 12.96 26.83 -14.76
N VAL A 400 13.57 26.68 -13.59
CA VAL A 400 13.76 27.83 -12.66
C VAL A 400 14.99 28.67 -12.99
N GLY A 401 15.69 28.36 -14.08
CA GLY A 401 16.80 29.17 -14.61
C GLY A 401 18.15 28.96 -13.93
N CYS A 402 18.39 27.79 -13.32
CA CYS A 402 19.71 27.44 -12.81
C CYS A 402 20.76 27.38 -13.93
N ALA A 403 21.99 27.82 -13.65
CA ALA A 403 23.10 27.68 -14.58
C ALA A 403 23.40 26.18 -14.88
N PRO A 404 23.90 25.85 -16.09
CA PRO A 404 24.14 24.44 -16.46
C PRO A 404 25.02 23.66 -15.48
N GLU A 405 26.06 24.28 -14.94
CA GLU A 405 26.95 23.68 -13.94
C GLU A 405 26.22 23.39 -12.62
N GLU A 406 25.32 24.28 -12.20
CA GLU A 406 24.50 24.10 -11.01
C GLU A 406 23.48 22.98 -11.23
N VAL A 407 22.84 22.89 -12.40
CA VAL A 407 21.95 21.78 -12.75
C VAL A 407 22.68 20.44 -12.59
N LEU A 408 23.86 20.29 -13.19
CA LEU A 408 24.66 19.07 -13.09
C LEU A 408 25.03 18.74 -11.64
N SER A 409 25.41 19.75 -10.85
CA SER A 409 25.75 19.59 -9.44
C SER A 409 24.54 19.10 -8.62
N ARG A 410 23.36 19.69 -8.86
CA ARG A 410 22.12 19.31 -8.16
C ARG A 410 21.68 17.90 -8.54
N VAL A 411 21.73 17.53 -9.83
CA VAL A 411 21.38 16.20 -10.31
C VAL A 411 22.27 15.14 -9.64
N ARG A 412 23.58 15.31 -9.66
CA ARG A 412 24.51 14.35 -9.03
C ARG A 412 24.24 14.19 -7.54
N ALA A 413 24.08 15.30 -6.82
CA ALA A 413 23.81 15.26 -5.37
C ALA A 413 22.52 14.52 -5.03
N VAL A 414 21.47 14.69 -5.84
CA VAL A 414 20.18 14.05 -5.61
C VAL A 414 20.22 12.58 -6.02
N VAL A 415 20.83 12.26 -7.15
CA VAL A 415 21.01 10.87 -7.63
C VAL A 415 21.73 10.03 -6.56
N GLU A 416 22.81 10.56 -5.98
CA GLU A 416 23.54 9.91 -4.87
C GLU A 416 22.66 9.80 -3.61
N ALA A 417 21.92 10.85 -3.25
CA ALA A 417 21.08 10.85 -2.05
C ALA A 417 19.98 9.79 -2.06
N VAL A 418 19.40 9.51 -3.24
CA VAL A 418 18.28 8.54 -3.40
C VAL A 418 18.73 7.17 -3.93
N GLY A 419 20.02 7.01 -4.29
CA GLY A 419 20.60 5.75 -4.78
C GLY A 419 20.14 5.38 -6.19
N LEU A 420 20.31 6.28 -7.17
CA LEU A 420 19.96 6.09 -8.59
C LEU A 420 21.15 6.13 -9.54
N GLU A 421 22.41 6.03 -9.05
CA GLU A 421 23.65 6.27 -9.81
C GLU A 421 23.81 5.35 -11.03
N SER A 422 23.27 4.13 -10.99
CA SER A 422 23.33 3.20 -12.11
C SER A 422 22.20 3.36 -13.12
N LEU A 423 21.23 4.23 -12.85
CA LEU A 423 19.98 4.35 -13.61
C LEU A 423 19.86 5.68 -14.38
N GLU A 424 20.81 6.60 -14.27
CA GLU A 424 20.75 7.97 -14.80
C GLU A 424 20.35 8.04 -16.28
N ARG A 425 20.86 7.11 -17.10
CA ARG A 425 20.60 7.05 -18.54
C ARG A 425 19.47 6.12 -18.96
N ARG A 426 18.80 5.50 -17.98
CA ARG A 426 17.68 4.60 -18.24
C ARG A 426 16.41 5.41 -18.52
N ASP A 427 15.55 4.84 -19.34
CA ASP A 427 14.17 5.30 -19.48
C ASP A 427 13.42 5.03 -18.17
N PRO A 428 12.88 6.06 -17.49
CA PRO A 428 12.15 5.90 -16.25
C PRO A 428 10.97 4.93 -16.35
N PHE A 429 10.27 4.87 -17.49
CA PHE A 429 9.11 3.99 -17.68
C PHE A 429 9.48 2.50 -17.75
N LEU A 430 10.75 2.18 -17.95
CA LEU A 430 11.27 0.80 -17.91
C LEU A 430 11.73 0.37 -16.51
N LEU A 431 11.69 1.28 -15.53
CA LEU A 431 12.09 1.01 -14.15
C LEU A 431 10.95 0.36 -13.34
N GLY A 432 11.30 -0.30 -12.26
CA GLY A 432 10.33 -0.77 -11.27
C GLY A 432 9.60 0.39 -10.57
N LYS A 433 8.42 0.13 -9.97
CA LYS A 433 7.62 1.18 -9.33
C LYS A 433 8.39 1.90 -8.23
N GLY A 434 9.15 1.18 -7.40
CA GLY A 434 9.97 1.76 -6.33
C GLY A 434 11.09 2.66 -6.87
N GLU A 435 11.72 2.28 -8.00
CA GLU A 435 12.72 3.12 -8.65
C GLU A 435 12.07 4.37 -9.26
N ARG A 436 10.90 4.25 -9.92
CA ARG A 436 10.16 5.41 -10.42
C ARG A 436 9.76 6.37 -9.31
N GLN A 437 9.33 5.83 -8.14
CA GLN A 437 9.02 6.66 -6.98
C GLN A 437 10.24 7.45 -6.50
N LYS A 438 11.43 6.83 -6.48
CA LYS A 438 12.69 7.53 -6.18
C LYS A 438 13.02 8.60 -7.23
N VAL A 439 12.77 8.35 -8.52
CA VAL A 439 12.94 9.35 -9.59
C VAL A 439 12.00 10.55 -9.36
N ALA A 440 10.73 10.30 -9.04
CA ALA A 440 9.76 11.36 -8.75
C ALA A 440 10.18 12.19 -7.51
N VAL A 441 10.66 11.55 -6.45
CA VAL A 441 11.22 12.28 -5.29
C VAL A 441 12.46 13.07 -5.68
N ALA A 442 13.37 12.47 -6.47
CA ALA A 442 14.61 13.10 -6.92
C ALA A 442 14.36 14.35 -7.77
N SER A 443 13.40 14.32 -8.69
CA SER A 443 13.08 15.46 -9.57
C SER A 443 12.61 16.68 -8.76
N ILE A 444 11.88 16.46 -7.67
CA ILE A 444 11.45 17.52 -6.76
C ILE A 444 12.60 17.99 -5.86
N LEU A 445 13.40 17.08 -5.30
CA LEU A 445 14.53 17.43 -4.45
C LEU A 445 15.58 18.30 -5.16
N ALA A 446 15.76 18.10 -6.48
CA ALA A 446 16.67 18.91 -7.29
C ALA A 446 16.31 20.40 -7.31
N LEU A 447 15.04 20.74 -7.07
CA LEU A 447 14.57 22.14 -6.89
C LEU A 447 15.00 22.74 -5.56
N ARG A 448 15.41 21.90 -4.57
CA ARG A 448 15.75 22.28 -3.17
C ARG A 448 14.60 23.01 -2.49
N PRO A 449 13.39 22.44 -2.46
CA PRO A 449 12.26 23.08 -1.80
C PRO A 449 12.49 23.15 -0.29
N ALA A 450 11.97 24.21 0.35
CA ALA A 450 12.04 24.35 1.81
C ALA A 450 11.16 23.31 2.52
N VAL A 451 10.04 22.93 1.91
CA VAL A 451 9.11 21.87 2.37
C VAL A 451 8.97 20.82 1.29
N LEU A 452 9.07 19.56 1.66
CA LEU A 452 8.77 18.41 0.80
C LEU A 452 7.47 17.77 1.24
N ILE A 453 6.46 17.77 0.38
CA ILE A 453 5.19 17.08 0.60
C ILE A 453 5.15 15.82 -0.26
N LEU A 454 4.84 14.67 0.34
CA LEU A 454 4.72 13.40 -0.37
C LEU A 454 3.30 12.83 -0.14
N ASP A 455 2.59 12.60 -1.24
CA ASP A 455 1.22 12.05 -1.20
C ASP A 455 1.30 10.54 -1.39
N GLU A 456 1.03 9.75 -0.32
CA GLU A 456 1.03 8.29 -0.29
C GLU A 456 2.28 7.64 -0.97
N PRO A 457 3.51 8.07 -0.66
CA PRO A 457 4.70 7.69 -1.44
C PRO A 457 5.09 6.21 -1.31
N THR A 458 4.50 5.47 -0.38
CA THR A 458 4.80 4.07 -0.12
C THR A 458 3.79 3.10 -0.74
N THR A 459 2.73 3.61 -1.37
CA THR A 459 1.67 2.79 -1.96
C THR A 459 2.16 1.94 -3.13
N GLY A 460 1.92 0.63 -3.05
CA GLY A 460 2.33 -0.35 -4.07
C GLY A 460 3.84 -0.61 -4.11
N LEU A 461 4.58 -0.21 -3.06
CA LEU A 461 5.97 -0.60 -2.83
C LEU A 461 6.03 -1.78 -1.86
N ASP A 462 7.01 -2.67 -2.03
CA ASP A 462 7.31 -3.69 -1.03
C ASP A 462 8.02 -3.10 0.21
N PHE A 463 8.17 -3.90 1.24
CA PHE A 463 8.75 -3.43 2.51
C PHE A 463 10.19 -2.91 2.37
N ARG A 464 11.02 -3.54 1.53
CA ARG A 464 12.41 -3.06 1.29
C ARG A 464 12.39 -1.70 0.61
N GLU A 465 11.54 -1.54 -0.41
CA GLU A 465 11.38 -0.30 -1.16
C GLU A 465 10.82 0.81 -0.27
N GLN A 466 9.75 0.50 0.52
CA GLN A 466 9.17 1.45 1.48
C GLN A 466 10.23 1.93 2.47
N ARG A 467 10.96 1.01 3.08
CA ARG A 467 12.00 1.31 4.04
C ARG A 467 13.12 2.14 3.41
N ALA A 468 13.61 1.74 2.24
CA ALA A 468 14.66 2.48 1.55
C ALA A 468 14.25 3.92 1.23
N LEU A 469 13.01 4.14 0.79
CA LEU A 469 12.47 5.47 0.55
C LEU A 469 12.37 6.28 1.86
N MET A 470 11.80 5.69 2.90
CA MET A 470 11.63 6.36 4.19
C MET A 470 12.97 6.69 4.86
N ASP A 471 13.97 5.82 4.74
CA ASP A 471 15.33 6.07 5.23
C ASP A 471 16.00 7.25 4.48
N VAL A 472 15.70 7.45 3.18
CA VAL A 472 16.10 8.66 2.45
C VAL A 472 15.45 9.90 3.05
N LEU A 473 14.14 9.87 3.26
CA LEU A 473 13.40 11.01 3.83
C LEU A 473 13.87 11.34 5.24
N GLU A 474 14.17 10.34 6.06
CA GLU A 474 14.72 10.53 7.41
C GLU A 474 16.10 11.19 7.37
N ARG A 475 16.99 10.77 6.47
CA ARG A 475 18.30 11.43 6.29
C ARG A 475 18.15 12.90 5.89
N LEU A 476 17.23 13.21 4.97
CA LEU A 476 16.94 14.58 4.56
C LEU A 476 16.38 15.40 5.71
N HIS A 477 15.44 14.85 6.48
CA HIS A 477 14.88 15.50 7.66
C HIS A 477 15.97 15.79 8.72
N ARG A 478 16.83 14.84 9.03
CA ARG A 478 17.97 15.03 9.94
C ARG A 478 18.96 16.10 9.43
N ALA A 479 19.01 16.32 8.13
CA ALA A 479 19.79 17.41 7.51
C ALA A 479 19.05 18.76 7.51
N GLY A 480 17.86 18.85 8.14
CA GLY A 480 17.06 20.07 8.30
C GLY A 480 15.92 20.25 7.31
N GLN A 481 15.65 19.27 6.42
CA GLN A 481 14.53 19.32 5.49
C GLN A 481 13.19 19.21 6.25
N THR A 482 12.26 20.12 5.98
CA THR A 482 10.88 19.99 6.45
C THR A 482 10.12 18.98 5.57
N VAL A 483 9.50 17.99 6.17
CA VAL A 483 8.82 16.91 5.47
C VAL A 483 7.36 16.80 5.93
N VAL A 484 6.44 16.72 4.98
CA VAL A 484 5.03 16.38 5.21
C VAL A 484 4.72 15.12 4.41
N ILE A 485 4.31 14.07 5.08
CA ILE A 485 3.89 12.82 4.44
C ILE A 485 2.39 12.60 4.62
N ILE A 486 1.69 12.35 3.54
CA ILE A 486 0.32 11.82 3.60
C ILE A 486 0.45 10.32 3.54
N THR A 487 -0.10 9.63 4.52
CA THR A 487 -0.07 8.15 4.52
C THR A 487 -1.17 7.57 5.41
N HIS A 488 -1.61 6.39 5.06
CA HIS A 488 -2.47 5.55 5.90
C HIS A 488 -1.71 4.37 6.53
N VAL A 489 -0.37 4.31 6.38
CA VAL A 489 0.49 3.22 6.85
C VAL A 489 0.97 3.50 8.28
N PRO A 490 0.42 2.82 9.32
CA PRO A 490 0.65 3.20 10.72
C PRO A 490 2.11 3.09 11.17
N TRP A 491 2.85 2.07 10.69
CA TRP A 491 4.25 1.90 11.06
C TRP A 491 5.15 3.02 10.51
N VAL A 492 4.82 3.57 9.33
CA VAL A 492 5.52 4.72 8.76
C VAL A 492 5.34 5.94 9.65
N VAL A 493 4.09 6.19 10.10
CA VAL A 493 3.79 7.29 11.01
C VAL A 493 4.57 7.14 12.33
N GLY A 494 4.55 5.93 12.93
CA GLY A 494 5.21 5.67 14.22
C GLY A 494 6.73 5.74 14.17
N SER A 495 7.33 5.28 13.06
CA SER A 495 8.79 5.19 12.95
C SER A 495 9.47 6.48 12.49
N TYR A 496 8.77 7.37 11.76
CA TYR A 496 9.40 8.51 11.10
C TYR A 496 8.80 9.87 11.44
N ALA A 497 7.50 9.95 11.76
CA ALA A 497 6.88 11.23 12.04
C ALA A 497 6.95 11.59 13.55
N GLU A 498 7.19 12.86 13.84
CA GLU A 498 7.15 13.39 15.20
C GLU A 498 5.77 13.92 15.57
N ARG A 499 5.07 14.48 14.58
CA ARG A 499 3.75 15.10 14.71
C ARG A 499 2.78 14.46 13.72
N ALA A 500 1.56 14.22 14.17
CA ALA A 500 0.47 13.75 13.35
C ALA A 500 -0.68 14.75 13.33
N VAL A 501 -1.23 14.97 12.14
CA VAL A 501 -2.43 15.77 11.92
C VAL A 501 -3.49 14.84 11.33
N LEU A 502 -4.54 14.59 12.12
CA LEU A 502 -5.62 13.68 11.77
C LEU A 502 -6.80 14.47 11.18
N LEU A 503 -7.12 14.17 9.93
CA LEU A 503 -8.25 14.79 9.24
C LEU A 503 -9.44 13.84 9.17
N GLN A 504 -10.64 14.40 9.40
CA GLN A 504 -11.91 13.73 9.17
C GLN A 504 -12.93 14.73 8.60
N GLU A 505 -13.61 14.33 7.52
CA GLU A 505 -14.66 15.16 6.89
C GLU A 505 -14.26 16.62 6.65
N GLY A 506 -13.04 16.82 6.14
CA GLY A 506 -12.50 18.14 5.83
C GLY A 506 -12.12 19.00 7.05
N ARG A 507 -12.01 18.43 8.25
CA ARG A 507 -11.63 19.12 9.49
C ARG A 507 -10.43 18.43 10.15
N ILE A 508 -9.62 19.20 10.85
CA ILE A 508 -8.58 18.65 11.73
C ILE A 508 -9.25 18.20 13.02
N LEU A 509 -9.16 16.91 13.31
CA LEU A 509 -9.67 16.28 14.51
C LEU A 509 -8.60 16.21 15.62
N TYR A 510 -7.32 16.10 15.22
CA TYR A 510 -6.17 16.06 16.10
C TYR A 510 -4.96 16.71 15.42
N ASP A 511 -4.16 17.39 16.21
CA ASP A 511 -2.88 17.98 15.81
C ASP A 511 -1.93 17.94 17.01
N GLY A 512 -0.98 17.02 17.00
CA GLY A 512 -0.07 16.81 18.14
C GLY A 512 0.93 15.71 17.92
N SER A 513 1.56 15.23 19.02
CA SER A 513 2.56 14.16 18.95
C SER A 513 1.98 12.84 18.48
N VAL A 514 2.75 12.06 17.73
CA VAL A 514 2.35 10.70 17.30
C VAL A 514 2.10 9.81 18.52
N GLY A 515 2.89 9.94 19.57
CA GLY A 515 2.74 9.15 20.80
C GLY A 515 1.40 9.36 21.50
N ASP A 516 0.98 10.64 21.66
CA ASP A 516 -0.31 10.96 22.29
C ASP A 516 -1.48 10.50 21.42
N LEU A 517 -1.38 10.62 20.09
CA LEU A 517 -2.40 10.12 19.17
C LEU A 517 -2.56 8.60 19.30
N PHE A 518 -1.47 7.84 19.30
CA PHE A 518 -1.52 6.39 19.36
C PHE A 518 -1.95 5.85 20.73
N ALA A 519 -1.82 6.67 21.77
CA ALA A 519 -2.36 6.36 23.09
C ALA A 519 -3.90 6.47 23.13
N ASP A 520 -4.51 7.32 22.28
CA ASP A 520 -5.97 7.48 22.18
C ASP A 520 -6.54 6.61 21.03
N GLU A 521 -6.64 5.29 21.30
CA GLU A 521 -7.23 4.35 20.34
C GLU A 521 -8.69 4.69 19.98
N ALA A 522 -9.44 5.37 20.86
CA ALA A 522 -10.82 5.73 20.60
C ALA A 522 -10.89 6.83 19.54
N LEU A 523 -10.02 7.83 19.64
CA LEU A 523 -9.88 8.89 18.65
C LEU A 523 -9.45 8.31 17.30
N CYS A 524 -8.45 7.45 17.31
CA CYS A 524 -7.97 6.79 16.08
C CYS A 524 -9.08 6.00 15.38
N ARG A 525 -9.86 5.19 16.12
CA ARG A 525 -10.98 4.42 15.55
C ARG A 525 -12.08 5.31 14.96
N ARG A 526 -12.36 6.46 15.56
CA ARG A 526 -13.34 7.42 15.02
C ARG A 526 -12.97 7.95 13.66
N ALA A 527 -11.68 8.03 13.36
CA ALA A 527 -11.13 8.52 12.11
C ALA A 527 -10.71 7.39 11.14
N ASP A 528 -11.17 6.17 11.38
CA ASP A 528 -10.81 4.96 10.60
C ASP A 528 -9.30 4.75 10.46
N PHE A 529 -8.54 5.17 11.46
CA PHE A 529 -7.11 4.94 11.56
C PHE A 529 -6.82 4.03 12.75
N LEU A 530 -6.02 2.97 12.56
CA LEU A 530 -5.59 2.09 13.65
C LEU A 530 -4.12 2.35 13.97
N PRO A 531 -3.76 2.56 15.26
CA PRO A 531 -2.35 2.60 15.67
C PRO A 531 -1.66 1.27 15.33
N PRO A 532 -0.32 1.28 15.13
CA PRO A 532 0.46 0.05 14.96
C PRO A 532 0.20 -0.94 16.09
N GLU A 533 0.32 -2.23 15.82
CA GLU A 533 0.12 -3.27 16.85
C GLU A 533 1.04 -3.08 18.05
N ILE A 534 2.25 -2.61 17.82
CA ILE A 534 3.21 -2.32 18.90
C ILE A 534 2.70 -1.21 19.84
N SER A 535 2.05 -0.18 19.32
CA SER A 535 1.46 0.88 20.14
C SER A 535 0.26 0.35 20.94
N ARG A 536 -0.57 -0.47 20.31
CA ARG A 536 -1.70 -1.13 20.97
C ARG A 536 -1.23 -2.09 22.07
N LEU A 537 -0.16 -2.87 21.81
CA LEU A 537 0.50 -3.69 22.84
C LEU A 537 1.02 -2.83 23.98
N GLY A 538 1.71 -1.73 23.65
CA GLY A 538 2.20 -0.77 24.64
C GLY A 538 1.09 -0.21 25.52
N ASN A 539 -0.05 0.19 24.93
CA ASN A 539 -1.23 0.65 25.66
C ASN A 539 -1.77 -0.42 26.62
N ARG A 540 -1.81 -1.70 26.22
CA ARG A 540 -2.24 -2.83 27.09
C ARG A 540 -1.28 -3.09 28.25
N LEU A 541 0.00 -2.80 28.07
CA LEU A 541 1.04 -3.03 29.06
C LEU A 541 1.35 -1.78 29.91
N GLY A 542 0.76 -0.62 29.57
CA GLY A 542 1.10 0.67 30.17
C GLY A 542 2.51 1.17 29.82
N VAL A 543 3.03 0.73 28.68
CA VAL A 543 4.34 1.05 28.13
C VAL A 543 4.15 1.83 26.84
N PRO A 544 4.22 3.18 26.82
CA PRO A 544 4.01 3.95 25.61
C PRO A 544 5.01 3.56 24.52
N ALA A 545 4.53 3.27 23.32
CA ALA A 545 5.36 2.91 22.19
C ALA A 545 4.76 3.40 20.87
N VAL A 546 5.60 3.85 19.96
CA VAL A 546 5.22 4.20 18.58
C VAL A 546 5.84 3.25 17.56
N ASP A 547 6.93 2.58 17.95
CA ASP A 547 7.65 1.55 17.20
C ASP A 547 8.28 0.51 18.13
N VAL A 548 8.86 -0.54 17.56
CA VAL A 548 9.49 -1.64 18.33
C VAL A 548 10.66 -1.14 19.18
N GLU A 549 11.46 -0.20 18.67
CA GLU A 549 12.62 0.30 19.41
C GLU A 549 12.21 1.17 20.61
N SER A 550 11.18 2.00 20.45
CA SER A 550 10.63 2.80 21.57
C SER A 550 9.99 1.90 22.63
N PHE A 551 9.35 0.80 22.22
CA PHE A 551 8.81 -0.20 23.15
C PHE A 551 9.91 -0.80 24.02
N PHE A 552 11.01 -1.26 23.43
CA PHE A 552 12.12 -1.82 24.21
C PHE A 552 12.85 -0.78 25.05
N ARG A 553 12.98 0.47 24.58
CA ARG A 553 13.52 1.58 25.39
C ARG A 553 12.66 1.90 26.60
N ALA A 554 11.35 1.74 26.50
CA ALA A 554 10.43 1.98 27.61
C ALA A 554 10.37 0.82 28.60
N LEU A 555 10.76 -0.40 28.18
CA LEU A 555 10.92 -1.57 29.07
C LEU A 555 12.25 -1.56 29.84
N ALA A 556 13.31 -0.99 29.28
CA ALA A 556 14.64 -0.86 29.91
C ALA A 556 14.66 0.21 31.01
#